data_0cbe0333ef0847412d424b71894f03ac
#
_entry.id   0cbe0333ef0847412d424b71894f03ac
#
_cell.length_a   1.000
_cell.length_b   1.000
_cell.length_c   1.000
_cell.angle_alpha   90.00
_cell.angle_beta   90.00
_cell.angle_gamma   90.00
#
_symmetry.space_group_name_H-M   'P 1'
#
loop_
_entity.id
_entity.type
_entity.pdbx_description
1 polymer ?
#
loop_
_entity_poly.entity_id
_entity_poly.type
_entity_poly.pdbx_seq_one_letter_code
_entity_poly.pdbx_strand_id
1 'polypeptide(L)'
;MNVLSKAHAQELDANDSLAHFRDEFHLPVMDGKQTLYFTGNSLGLMPKLAEKYLEEELEDWKNWGVEGHFHARRPWMPYHEFFSESLSKLVGAKPEEVVVMGSLTNNLHLLMVSFFRPEGKRTKILCEAKAFPSDQYALASQLRFHGLDPKEHLIEVGPREGEHHIHKEDFMAAIDAHGDEIAMMMIGG
;
A
#
# COMPACT_ATOMS: atom_id res chain seq x y z
N MET A 1 -31.11 8.87 -20.70
CA MET A 1 -31.17 7.63 -19.88
C MET A 1 -30.87 8.03 -18.44
N ASN A 2 -31.64 7.55 -17.46
CA ASN A 2 -31.35 7.89 -16.06
C ASN A 2 -30.22 6.98 -15.57
N VAL A 3 -29.00 7.53 -15.49
CA VAL A 3 -27.77 6.80 -15.10
C VAL A 3 -27.80 6.22 -13.66
N LEU A 4 -28.77 6.62 -12.84
CA LEU A 4 -28.95 6.10 -11.48
C LEU A 4 -30.04 5.03 -11.39
N SER A 5 -30.55 4.51 -12.50
CA SER A 5 -31.60 3.49 -12.48
C SER A 5 -31.01 2.08 -12.31
N LYS A 6 -31.78 1.19 -11.64
CA LYS A 6 -31.41 -0.23 -11.52
C LYS A 6 -31.28 -0.89 -12.89
N ALA A 7 -32.13 -0.52 -13.85
CA ALA A 7 -32.08 -1.07 -15.20
C ALA A 7 -30.77 -0.73 -15.92
N HIS A 8 -30.27 0.49 -15.75
CA HIS A 8 -28.99 0.89 -16.31
C HIS A 8 -27.81 0.13 -15.65
N ALA A 9 -27.83 -0.05 -14.32
CA ALA A 9 -26.82 -0.87 -13.64
C ALA A 9 -26.81 -2.32 -14.15
N GLN A 10 -27.98 -2.94 -14.31
CA GLN A 10 -28.10 -4.29 -14.86
C GLN A 10 -27.62 -4.39 -16.31
N GLU A 11 -27.82 -3.34 -17.11
CA GLU A 11 -27.29 -3.28 -18.48
C GLU A 11 -25.75 -3.20 -18.48
N LEU A 12 -25.16 -2.41 -17.58
CA LEU A 12 -23.71 -2.35 -17.43
C LEU A 12 -23.13 -3.68 -16.97
N ASP A 13 -23.73 -4.33 -15.97
CA ASP A 13 -23.30 -5.64 -15.48
C ASP A 13 -23.37 -6.72 -16.59
N ALA A 14 -24.41 -6.70 -17.42
CA ALA A 14 -24.56 -7.64 -18.51
C ALA A 14 -23.55 -7.46 -19.66
N ASN A 15 -23.02 -6.26 -19.80
CA ASN A 15 -22.02 -5.92 -20.83
C ASN A 15 -20.58 -5.86 -20.27
N ASP A 16 -20.35 -6.16 -18.98
CA ASP A 16 -19.04 -6.15 -18.38
C ASP A 16 -18.22 -7.37 -18.84
N SER A 17 -17.21 -7.13 -19.64
CA SER A 17 -16.29 -8.17 -20.13
C SER A 17 -15.44 -8.80 -19.01
N LEU A 18 -15.35 -8.16 -17.85
CA LEU A 18 -14.59 -8.61 -16.69
C LEU A 18 -15.46 -9.32 -15.63
N ALA A 19 -16.77 -9.42 -15.83
CA ALA A 19 -17.70 -10.01 -14.88
C ALA A 19 -17.28 -11.42 -14.41
N HIS A 20 -16.67 -12.22 -15.27
CA HIS A 20 -16.21 -13.58 -14.98
C HIS A 20 -15.12 -13.63 -13.90
N PHE A 21 -14.30 -12.57 -13.73
CA PHE A 21 -13.27 -12.53 -12.69
C PHE A 21 -13.85 -12.52 -11.29
N ARG A 22 -15.11 -12.12 -11.09
CA ARG A 22 -15.77 -12.19 -9.80
C ARG A 22 -15.80 -13.61 -9.25
N ASP A 23 -15.92 -14.59 -10.12
CA ASP A 23 -15.97 -16.01 -9.75
C ASP A 23 -14.62 -16.56 -9.28
N GLU A 24 -13.54 -15.84 -9.51
CA GLU A 24 -12.20 -16.20 -9.02
C GLU A 24 -11.98 -15.88 -7.52
N PHE A 25 -12.95 -15.25 -6.87
CA PHE A 25 -12.84 -14.82 -5.48
C PHE A 25 -13.89 -15.47 -4.58
N HIS A 26 -13.55 -15.64 -3.30
CA HIS A 26 -14.50 -16.00 -2.26
C HIS A 26 -15.30 -14.76 -1.85
N LEU A 27 -16.60 -14.80 -2.04
CA LEU A 27 -17.51 -13.73 -1.64
C LEU A 27 -18.09 -14.03 -0.27
N PRO A 28 -17.91 -13.16 0.74
CA PRO A 28 -18.45 -13.38 2.08
C PRO A 28 -19.97 -13.53 2.08
N VAL A 29 -20.46 -14.41 2.94
CA VAL A 29 -21.90 -14.61 3.16
C VAL A 29 -22.21 -14.24 4.61
N MET A 30 -23.16 -13.31 4.81
CA MET A 30 -23.68 -12.91 6.12
C MET A 30 -25.18 -13.11 6.14
N ASP A 31 -25.68 -13.71 7.21
CA ASP A 31 -27.12 -14.03 7.37
C ASP A 31 -27.73 -14.78 6.17
N GLY A 32 -26.97 -15.71 5.60
CA GLY A 32 -27.39 -16.51 4.45
C GLY A 32 -27.45 -15.75 3.12
N LYS A 33 -26.99 -14.52 3.06
CA LYS A 33 -26.95 -13.69 1.86
C LYS A 33 -25.51 -13.31 1.49
N GLN A 34 -25.21 -13.34 0.19
CA GLN A 34 -23.94 -12.83 -0.30
C GLN A 34 -23.84 -11.33 -0.04
N THR A 35 -22.71 -10.90 0.53
CA THR A 35 -22.47 -9.49 0.85
C THR A 35 -22.12 -8.68 -0.40
N LEU A 36 -22.51 -7.42 -0.39
CA LEU A 36 -21.95 -6.41 -1.31
C LEU A 36 -20.64 -5.91 -0.71
N TYR A 37 -19.51 -6.39 -1.27
CA TYR A 37 -18.19 -6.14 -0.72
C TYR A 37 -17.52 -4.96 -1.43
N PHE A 38 -17.39 -3.82 -0.71
CA PHE A 38 -16.77 -2.58 -1.20
C PHE A 38 -15.58 -2.12 -0.36
N THR A 39 -14.99 -3.01 0.44
CA THR A 39 -13.89 -2.70 1.35
C THR A 39 -12.53 -3.21 0.86
N GLY A 40 -12.41 -3.46 -0.45
CA GLY A 40 -11.18 -3.96 -1.07
C GLY A 40 -9.97 -3.04 -0.90
N ASN A 41 -10.20 -1.76 -0.61
CA ASN A 41 -9.16 -0.79 -0.25
C ASN A 41 -8.47 -1.11 1.09
N SER A 42 -9.17 -1.79 2.00
CA SER A 42 -8.63 -2.21 3.31
C SER A 42 -8.12 -3.64 3.26
N LEU A 43 -8.98 -4.57 2.82
CA LEU A 43 -8.62 -5.98 2.61
C LEU A 43 -9.37 -6.48 1.38
N GLY A 44 -8.63 -6.89 0.35
CA GLY A 44 -9.20 -7.50 -0.85
C GLY A 44 -9.93 -8.82 -0.55
N LEU A 45 -10.84 -9.21 -1.45
CA LEU A 45 -11.43 -10.55 -1.40
C LEU A 45 -10.35 -11.61 -1.59
N MET A 46 -10.48 -12.73 -0.89
CA MET A 46 -9.55 -13.84 -1.01
C MET A 46 -9.69 -14.51 -2.38
N PRO A 47 -8.62 -14.55 -3.21
CA PRO A 47 -8.64 -15.33 -4.44
C PRO A 47 -8.75 -16.83 -4.14
N LYS A 48 -9.54 -17.58 -4.91
CA LYS A 48 -9.67 -19.04 -4.74
C LYS A 48 -8.34 -19.79 -4.94
N LEU A 49 -7.46 -19.26 -5.80
CA LEU A 49 -6.12 -19.81 -6.01
C LEU A 49 -5.19 -19.67 -4.79
N ALA A 50 -5.49 -18.79 -3.82
CA ALA A 50 -4.64 -18.57 -2.66
C ALA A 50 -4.48 -19.84 -1.82
N GLU A 51 -5.56 -20.62 -1.62
CA GLU A 51 -5.52 -21.89 -0.89
C GLU A 51 -4.54 -22.87 -1.54
N LYS A 52 -4.68 -23.06 -2.85
CA LYS A 52 -3.82 -23.95 -3.62
C LYS A 52 -2.34 -23.56 -3.52
N TYR A 53 -2.03 -22.28 -3.65
CA TYR A 53 -0.64 -21.82 -3.57
C TYR A 53 -0.05 -22.00 -2.16
N LEU A 54 -0.84 -21.79 -1.11
CA LEU A 54 -0.40 -22.05 0.25
C LEU A 54 -0.14 -23.55 0.49
N GLU A 55 -1.03 -24.42 0.03
CA GLU A 55 -0.85 -25.88 0.12
C GLU A 55 0.43 -26.33 -0.61
N GLU A 56 0.67 -25.81 -1.80
CA GLU A 56 1.88 -26.12 -2.59
C GLU A 56 3.14 -25.67 -1.86
N GLU A 57 3.18 -24.49 -1.24
CA GLU A 57 4.34 -24.02 -0.47
C GLU A 57 4.56 -24.86 0.81
N LEU A 58 3.51 -25.27 1.50
CA LEU A 58 3.61 -26.15 2.65
C LEU A 58 4.14 -27.55 2.26
N GLU A 59 3.69 -28.06 1.11
CA GLU A 59 4.18 -29.33 0.56
C GLU A 59 5.67 -29.23 0.18
N ASP A 60 6.07 -28.16 -0.46
CA ASP A 60 7.47 -27.93 -0.84
C ASP A 60 8.35 -27.79 0.41
N TRP A 61 7.92 -27.07 1.42
CA TRP A 61 8.65 -27.02 2.70
C TRP A 61 8.79 -28.39 3.36
N LYS A 62 7.71 -29.17 3.40
CA LYS A 62 7.72 -30.54 3.93
C LYS A 62 8.70 -31.44 3.21
N ASN A 63 8.78 -31.34 1.89
CA ASN A 63 9.57 -32.25 1.06
C ASN A 63 11.03 -31.82 0.89
N TRP A 64 11.29 -30.54 0.87
CA TRP A 64 12.60 -29.98 0.55
C TRP A 64 13.33 -29.37 1.76
N GLY A 65 12.62 -28.95 2.81
CA GLY A 65 13.24 -28.22 3.93
C GLY A 65 14.04 -27.03 3.42
N VAL A 66 15.29 -26.87 3.84
CA VAL A 66 16.18 -25.78 3.41
C VAL A 66 16.47 -25.80 1.91
N GLU A 67 16.46 -26.95 1.27
CA GLU A 67 16.69 -27.10 -0.16
C GLU A 67 15.56 -26.47 -1.02
N GLY A 68 14.41 -26.16 -0.40
CA GLY A 68 13.33 -25.42 -1.06
C GLY A 68 13.75 -24.05 -1.60
N HIS A 69 14.84 -23.49 -1.08
CA HIS A 69 15.44 -22.27 -1.65
C HIS A 69 15.80 -22.42 -3.13
N PHE A 70 16.13 -23.65 -3.57
CA PHE A 70 16.60 -23.94 -4.91
C PHE A 70 15.69 -24.91 -5.68
N HIS A 71 14.97 -25.80 -4.97
CA HIS A 71 14.28 -26.96 -5.57
C HIS A 71 12.77 -26.96 -5.39
N ALA A 72 12.19 -26.00 -4.67
CA ALA A 72 10.74 -25.83 -4.62
C ALA A 72 10.15 -25.56 -6.02
N ARG A 73 8.86 -25.78 -6.21
CA ARG A 73 8.12 -25.41 -7.45
C ARG A 73 8.36 -23.98 -7.86
N ARG A 74 8.39 -23.12 -6.87
CA ARG A 74 8.77 -21.71 -6.94
C ARG A 74 9.94 -21.49 -5.99
N PRO A 75 11.19 -21.59 -6.45
CA PRO A 75 12.37 -21.50 -5.59
C PRO A 75 12.38 -20.23 -4.76
N TRP A 76 12.63 -20.36 -3.46
CA TRP A 76 12.46 -19.23 -2.53
C TRP A 76 13.56 -18.18 -2.63
N MET A 77 14.74 -18.53 -3.13
CA MET A 77 15.85 -17.58 -3.26
C MET A 77 15.48 -16.40 -4.20
N PRO A 78 14.99 -16.64 -5.45
CA PRO A 78 14.59 -15.58 -6.36
C PRO A 78 13.09 -15.22 -6.24
N TYR A 79 12.39 -15.63 -5.19
CA TYR A 79 10.93 -15.54 -5.12
C TYR A 79 10.40 -14.11 -5.34
N HIS A 80 11.11 -13.11 -4.82
CA HIS A 80 10.76 -11.69 -4.98
C HIS A 80 10.84 -11.19 -6.43
N GLU A 81 11.64 -11.86 -7.29
CA GLU A 81 11.82 -11.48 -8.70
C GLU A 81 10.64 -11.88 -9.58
N PHE A 82 9.88 -12.93 -9.19
CA PHE A 82 8.76 -13.46 -9.99
C PHE A 82 7.64 -12.46 -10.22
N PHE A 83 7.53 -11.46 -9.38
CA PHE A 83 6.43 -10.49 -9.42
C PHE A 83 6.81 -9.17 -10.09
N SER A 84 8.09 -8.88 -10.25
CA SER A 84 8.57 -7.56 -10.66
C SER A 84 8.02 -7.13 -12.01
N GLU A 85 7.98 -8.01 -13.01
CA GLU A 85 7.46 -7.65 -14.34
C GLU A 85 5.94 -7.39 -14.33
N SER A 86 5.16 -8.20 -13.61
CA SER A 86 3.71 -8.02 -13.54
C SER A 86 3.33 -6.76 -12.76
N LEU A 87 4.00 -6.54 -11.62
CA LEU A 87 3.73 -5.38 -10.77
C LEU A 87 4.21 -4.08 -11.38
N SER A 88 5.32 -4.09 -12.12
CA SER A 88 5.79 -2.88 -12.80
C SER A 88 4.75 -2.30 -13.76
N LYS A 89 3.97 -3.18 -14.44
CA LYS A 89 2.87 -2.76 -15.30
C LYS A 89 1.72 -2.12 -14.52
N LEU A 90 1.45 -2.61 -13.29
CA LEU A 90 0.39 -2.08 -12.44
C LEU A 90 0.73 -0.72 -11.83
N VAL A 91 1.99 -0.53 -11.45
CA VAL A 91 2.45 0.72 -10.81
C VAL A 91 3.07 1.72 -11.79
N GLY A 92 3.20 1.36 -13.08
CA GLY A 92 3.76 2.23 -14.11
C GLY A 92 5.27 2.46 -13.95
N ALA A 93 6.01 1.45 -13.47
CA ALA A 93 7.45 1.48 -13.25
C ALA A 93 8.17 0.46 -14.14
N LYS A 94 9.51 0.43 -14.09
CA LYS A 94 10.30 -0.64 -14.70
C LYS A 94 10.43 -1.83 -13.75
N PRO A 95 10.65 -3.07 -14.25
CA PRO A 95 10.78 -4.26 -13.40
C PRO A 95 11.88 -4.13 -12.33
N GLU A 96 13.00 -3.49 -12.66
CA GLU A 96 14.12 -3.26 -11.72
C GLU A 96 13.84 -2.22 -10.63
N GLU A 97 12.75 -1.47 -10.75
CA GLU A 97 12.31 -0.46 -9.78
C GLU A 97 11.24 -1.00 -8.80
N VAL A 98 10.83 -2.26 -8.96
CA VAL A 98 9.73 -2.86 -8.19
C VAL A 98 10.19 -4.12 -7.47
N VAL A 99 9.89 -4.20 -6.18
CA VAL A 99 10.14 -5.38 -5.37
C VAL A 99 8.95 -5.66 -4.45
N VAL A 100 8.61 -6.95 -4.30
CA VAL A 100 7.63 -7.41 -3.31
C VAL A 100 8.34 -7.61 -1.98
N MET A 101 7.83 -6.94 -0.96
CA MET A 101 8.38 -6.99 0.40
C MET A 101 7.26 -7.36 1.39
N GLY A 102 7.47 -7.04 2.67
CA GLY A 102 6.53 -7.29 3.75
C GLY A 102 5.28 -6.41 3.72
N SER A 103 4.68 -6.17 4.89
CA SER A 103 3.52 -5.28 5.01
C SER A 103 3.88 -3.83 4.75
N LEU A 104 2.87 -3.00 4.43
CA LEU A 104 3.04 -1.55 4.25
C LEU A 104 3.82 -0.91 5.41
N THR A 105 3.41 -1.18 6.64
CA THR A 105 4.06 -0.61 7.84
C THR A 105 5.52 -1.05 7.97
N ASN A 106 5.83 -2.33 7.74
CA ASN A 106 7.21 -2.81 7.77
C ASN A 106 8.06 -2.13 6.69
N ASN A 107 7.53 -2.03 5.48
CA ASN A 107 8.21 -1.39 4.36
C ASN A 107 8.46 0.09 4.63
N LEU A 108 7.47 0.80 5.20
CA LEU A 108 7.62 2.20 5.60
C LEU A 108 8.75 2.38 6.62
N HIS A 109 8.82 1.54 7.66
CA HIS A 109 9.92 1.59 8.62
C HIS A 109 11.28 1.32 7.99
N LEU A 110 11.40 0.32 7.12
CA LEU A 110 12.65 -0.01 6.41
C LEU A 110 13.10 1.13 5.50
N LEU A 111 12.15 1.76 4.79
CA LEU A 111 12.44 2.92 3.94
C LEU A 111 12.88 4.12 4.79
N MET A 112 12.22 4.39 5.91
CA MET A 112 12.63 5.48 6.81
C MET A 112 14.02 5.24 7.39
N VAL A 113 14.33 4.03 7.84
CA VAL A 113 15.70 3.70 8.30
C VAL A 113 16.74 3.92 7.19
N SER A 114 16.37 3.66 5.94
CA SER A 114 17.27 3.84 4.80
C SER A 114 17.42 5.29 4.36
N PHE A 115 16.33 6.05 4.32
CA PHE A 115 16.28 7.36 3.67
C PHE A 115 16.15 8.56 4.60
N PHE A 116 15.59 8.41 5.80
CA PHE A 116 15.53 9.49 6.76
C PHE A 116 16.89 9.68 7.43
N ARG A 117 17.60 10.73 7.04
CA ARG A 117 18.93 11.10 7.53
C ARG A 117 18.89 12.50 8.11
N PRO A 118 18.39 12.66 9.37
CA PRO A 118 18.37 13.98 9.99
C PRO A 118 19.80 14.44 10.29
N GLU A 119 20.19 15.56 9.70
CA GLU A 119 21.52 16.15 9.87
C GLU A 119 21.45 17.67 9.84
N GLY A 120 22.19 18.33 10.74
CA GLY A 120 22.27 19.78 10.83
C GLY A 120 20.89 20.41 11.01
N LYS A 121 20.46 21.24 10.06
CA LYS A 121 19.12 21.86 10.05
C LYS A 121 18.05 20.94 9.53
N ARG A 122 18.39 19.95 8.69
CA ARG A 122 17.44 19.05 8.03
C ARG A 122 17.04 17.93 8.98
N THR A 123 16.02 18.16 9.78
CA THR A 123 15.54 17.23 10.81
C THR A 123 14.04 16.99 10.74
N LYS A 124 13.33 17.72 9.86
CA LYS A 124 11.86 17.65 9.80
C LYS A 124 11.37 16.67 8.74
N ILE A 125 10.18 16.10 8.99
CA ILE A 125 9.43 15.30 8.04
C ILE A 125 8.19 16.10 7.64
N LEU A 126 7.96 16.26 6.33
CA LEU A 126 6.74 16.83 5.77
C LEU A 126 5.79 15.72 5.37
N CYS A 127 4.55 15.75 5.84
CA CYS A 127 3.53 14.76 5.49
C CYS A 127 2.14 15.40 5.39
N GLU A 128 1.17 14.61 4.95
CA GLU A 128 -0.23 15.00 5.01
C GLU A 128 -0.77 14.90 6.44
N ALA A 129 -1.59 15.86 6.83
CA ALA A 129 -2.29 15.82 8.10
C ALA A 129 -3.34 14.71 8.10
N LYS A 130 -3.48 14.04 9.25
CA LYS A 130 -4.42 12.93 9.42
C LYS A 130 -4.18 11.75 8.45
N ALA A 131 -2.91 11.53 8.07
CA ALA A 131 -2.50 10.29 7.40
C ALA A 131 -3.01 9.06 8.17
N PHE A 132 -3.00 7.89 7.54
CA PHE A 132 -3.47 6.68 8.22
C PHE A 132 -2.75 6.48 9.56
N PRO A 133 -3.44 6.05 10.63
CA PRO A 133 -2.85 6.02 11.99
C PRO A 133 -1.52 5.29 12.10
N SER A 134 -1.34 4.15 11.39
CA SER A 134 -0.06 3.43 11.41
C SER A 134 1.10 4.27 10.87
N ASP A 135 0.84 5.11 9.86
CA ASP A 135 1.85 5.95 9.23
C ASP A 135 2.23 7.11 10.15
N GLN A 136 1.24 7.74 10.79
CA GLN A 136 1.49 8.77 11.80
C GLN A 136 2.33 8.25 12.97
N TYR A 137 2.00 7.04 13.48
CA TYR A 137 2.80 6.41 14.54
C TYR A 137 4.21 6.05 14.06
N ALA A 138 4.36 5.58 12.83
CA ALA A 138 5.66 5.25 12.25
C ALA A 138 6.54 6.50 12.14
N LEU A 139 6.03 7.61 11.59
CA LEU A 139 6.74 8.87 11.49
C LEU A 139 7.15 9.41 12.87
N ALA A 140 6.22 9.45 13.82
CA ALA A 140 6.49 9.91 15.16
C ALA A 140 7.51 9.02 15.89
N SER A 141 7.46 7.70 15.69
CA SER A 141 8.44 6.77 16.29
C SER A 141 9.83 6.95 15.71
N GLN A 142 9.94 7.17 14.41
CA GLN A 142 11.21 7.42 13.74
C GLN A 142 11.85 8.73 14.21
N LEU A 143 11.08 9.80 14.34
CA LEU A 143 11.59 11.05 14.93
C LEU A 143 12.13 10.83 16.35
N ARG A 144 11.35 10.16 17.23
CA ARG A 144 11.79 9.85 18.60
C ARG A 144 13.04 8.97 18.63
N PHE A 145 13.17 8.01 17.70
CA PHE A 145 14.36 7.18 17.58
C PHE A 145 15.63 8.01 17.35
N HIS A 146 15.51 9.13 16.64
CA HIS A 146 16.59 10.10 16.43
C HIS A 146 16.69 11.18 17.53
N GLY A 147 15.92 11.07 18.62
CA GLY A 147 15.92 12.05 19.70
C GLY A 147 15.19 13.36 19.36
N LEU A 148 14.34 13.35 18.33
CA LEU A 148 13.59 14.52 17.85
C LEU A 148 12.16 14.48 18.37
N ASP A 149 11.62 15.64 18.83
CA ASP A 149 10.21 15.73 19.23
C ASP A 149 9.31 15.81 17.99
N PRO A 150 8.36 14.88 17.80
CA PRO A 150 7.43 14.94 16.68
C PRO A 150 6.62 16.23 16.60
N LYS A 151 6.36 16.91 17.73
CA LYS A 151 5.63 18.18 17.75
C LYS A 151 6.38 19.32 17.07
N GLU A 152 7.70 19.26 17.08
CA GLU A 152 8.58 20.29 16.49
C GLU A 152 9.09 19.91 15.10
N HIS A 153 9.15 18.58 14.81
CA HIS A 153 9.84 18.05 13.65
C HIS A 153 8.90 17.39 12.62
N LEU A 154 7.58 17.30 12.90
CA LEU A 154 6.59 16.87 11.93
C LEU A 154 5.83 18.08 11.39
N ILE A 155 5.95 18.31 10.09
CA ILE A 155 5.19 19.34 9.36
C ILE A 155 4.01 18.64 8.69
N GLU A 156 2.81 18.97 9.14
CA GLU A 156 1.58 18.38 8.61
C GLU A 156 0.83 19.40 7.74
N VAL A 157 0.57 19.03 6.47
CA VAL A 157 -0.25 19.83 5.56
C VAL A 157 -1.64 19.20 5.49
N GLY A 158 -2.67 19.95 5.81
CA GLY A 158 -4.05 19.48 5.85
C GLY A 158 -4.96 20.21 4.86
N PRO A 159 -6.20 19.71 4.68
CA PRO A 159 -7.22 20.42 3.92
C PRO A 159 -7.48 21.81 4.53
N ARG A 160 -7.83 22.76 3.68
CA ARG A 160 -8.32 24.09 4.11
C ARG A 160 -9.66 23.97 4.83
N GLU A 161 -10.03 24.99 5.60
CA GLU A 161 -11.28 24.99 6.34
C GLU A 161 -12.49 24.76 5.41
N GLY A 162 -13.32 23.76 5.75
CA GLY A 162 -14.49 23.36 4.95
C GLY A 162 -14.17 22.47 3.74
N GLU A 163 -12.92 22.10 3.50
CA GLU A 163 -12.52 21.25 2.38
C GLU A 163 -12.14 19.84 2.84
N HIS A 164 -12.08 18.89 1.89
CA HIS A 164 -11.77 17.49 2.15
C HIS A 164 -10.53 17.00 1.37
N HIS A 165 -9.89 17.87 0.58
CA HIS A 165 -8.68 17.57 -0.19
C HIS A 165 -7.60 18.60 0.13
N ILE A 166 -6.34 18.19 -0.06
CA ILE A 166 -5.18 19.06 0.15
C ILE A 166 -4.78 19.64 -1.21
N HIS A 167 -4.59 20.95 -1.25
CA HIS A 167 -4.13 21.61 -2.47
C HIS A 167 -2.63 21.49 -2.63
N LYS A 168 -2.18 21.31 -3.88
CA LYS A 168 -0.76 21.28 -4.23
C LYS A 168 -0.03 22.53 -3.75
N GLU A 169 -0.68 23.66 -3.84
CA GLU A 169 -0.17 24.97 -3.45
C GLU A 169 0.19 25.03 -1.95
N ASP A 170 -0.55 24.32 -1.10
CA ASP A 170 -0.29 24.28 0.34
C ASP A 170 0.96 23.44 0.67
N PHE A 171 1.19 22.35 -0.07
CA PHE A 171 2.46 21.63 0.01
C PHE A 171 3.63 22.47 -0.49
N MET A 172 3.46 23.17 -1.61
CA MET A 172 4.50 24.06 -2.13
C MET A 172 4.84 25.17 -1.16
N ALA A 173 3.83 25.79 -0.53
CA ALA A 173 4.02 26.81 0.50
C ALA A 173 4.79 26.26 1.73
N ALA A 174 4.48 25.03 2.15
CA ALA A 174 5.22 24.37 3.24
C ALA A 174 6.68 24.11 2.88
N ILE A 175 6.94 23.70 1.63
CA ILE A 175 8.31 23.50 1.11
C ILE A 175 9.06 24.85 1.03
N ASP A 176 8.42 25.90 0.53
CA ASP A 176 9.02 27.23 0.43
C ASP A 176 9.37 27.78 1.84
N ALA A 177 8.51 27.50 2.83
CA ALA A 177 8.71 27.98 4.21
C ALA A 177 9.76 27.18 4.99
N HIS A 178 9.89 25.87 4.74
CA HIS A 178 10.66 24.94 5.58
C HIS A 178 11.67 24.08 4.80
N GLY A 179 11.89 24.33 3.50
CA GLY A 179 12.71 23.47 2.64
C GLY A 179 14.12 23.20 3.15
N ASP A 180 14.72 24.18 3.83
CA ASP A 180 16.05 24.04 4.46
C ASP A 180 16.06 23.10 5.68
N GLU A 181 14.90 22.84 6.26
CA GLU A 181 14.73 22.03 7.47
C GLU A 181 14.18 20.63 7.18
N ILE A 182 13.57 20.42 5.99
CA ILE A 182 12.95 19.15 5.59
C ILE A 182 14.04 18.16 5.21
N ALA A 183 14.10 17.04 5.92
CA ALA A 183 14.96 15.89 5.61
C ALA A 183 14.25 14.85 4.75
N MET A 184 12.93 14.71 4.90
CA MET A 184 12.12 13.72 4.17
C MET A 184 10.70 14.23 3.95
N MET A 185 10.11 13.82 2.85
CA MET A 185 8.67 14.00 2.58
C MET A 185 8.02 12.62 2.48
N MET A 186 6.85 12.44 3.14
CA MET A 186 6.00 11.27 3.00
C MET A 186 4.59 11.72 2.68
N ILE A 187 4.12 11.40 1.49
CA ILE A 187 2.82 11.79 0.96
C ILE A 187 2.13 10.54 0.47
N GLY A 188 0.89 10.31 0.90
CA GLY A 188 0.04 9.24 0.39
C GLY A 188 -0.40 9.51 -1.06
N GLY A 189 -0.64 8.42 -1.83
CA GLY A 189 -1.11 8.48 -3.21
C GLY A 189 -2.59 8.12 -3.35
#